data_26df92b129ba3a62384134a684b39a91
#
_entry.id   26df92b129ba3a62384134a684b39a91
#
_cell.length_a   1.000
_cell.length_b   1.000
_cell.length_c   1.000
_cell.angle_alpha   90.00
_cell.angle_beta   90.00
_cell.angle_gamma   90.00
#
_symmetry.space_group_name_H-M   'P 1'
#
loop_
_entity.id
_entity.type
_entity.pdbx_description
1 polymer ?
#
loop_
_entity_poly.entity_id
_entity_poly.type
_entity_poly.pdbx_seq_one_letter_code
_entity_poly.pdbx_strand_id
1 'polypeptide(L)'
;FTPEAFLQLISAFSSMFNARSIVDGLSLMNEESVGKQIAVKNLNISDEGLHPDNVGAFTFDGEGTPTQNINLIISGVLKNLLHSEATARKFGVQPTGHAGLGAKVSVSPDWLVVSNSENEKDKDESLSTTSTLKEYILIDELSAIHSGVKASQGSFSLPFDGWIVNDGKKTSIEAATVAGDILKVLTSIVKIDKEQIVTHQGISPHVWVENMSITGEA
;
A
#
# COMPACT_ATOMS: atom_id res chain seq x y z
N PHE A 1 -7.51 -2.50 -9.00
CA PHE A 1 -6.89 -1.19 -8.74
C PHE A 1 -5.79 -0.93 -9.73
N THR A 2 -5.72 0.30 -10.28
CA THR A 2 -4.53 0.78 -10.97
C THR A 2 -3.38 0.93 -9.98
N PRO A 3 -2.12 1.07 -10.47
CA PRO A 3 -0.96 1.36 -9.62
C PRO A 3 -1.17 2.59 -8.73
N GLU A 4 -1.72 3.65 -9.28
CA GLU A 4 -2.02 4.89 -8.57
C GLU A 4 -3.03 4.68 -7.44
N ALA A 5 -4.19 4.11 -7.73
CA ALA A 5 -5.24 3.87 -6.76
C ALA A 5 -4.80 2.91 -5.64
N PHE A 6 -3.98 1.89 -5.96
CA PHE A 6 -3.48 0.97 -4.94
C PHE A 6 -2.47 1.64 -4.02
N LEU A 7 -1.54 2.44 -4.56
CA LEU A 7 -0.61 3.22 -3.75
C LEU A 7 -1.33 4.26 -2.88
N GLN A 8 -2.35 4.95 -3.40
CA GLN A 8 -3.20 5.85 -2.61
C GLN A 8 -3.83 5.12 -1.42
N LEU A 9 -4.37 3.91 -1.66
CA LEU A 9 -4.99 3.11 -0.59
C LEU A 9 -3.95 2.68 0.46
N ILE A 10 -2.79 2.17 0.06
CA ILE A 10 -1.72 1.77 1.00
C ILE A 10 -1.21 2.98 1.79
N SER A 11 -1.01 4.13 1.14
CA SER A 11 -0.57 5.37 1.78
C SER A 11 -1.58 5.88 2.81
N ALA A 12 -2.88 5.76 2.53
CA ALA A 12 -3.94 6.12 3.46
C ALA A 12 -3.90 5.31 4.78
N PHE A 13 -3.33 4.11 4.72
CA PHE A 13 -3.12 3.23 5.87
C PHE A 13 -1.65 3.14 6.31
N SER A 14 -0.79 4.09 5.92
CA SER A 14 0.63 4.10 6.26
C SER A 14 0.93 4.07 7.77
N SER A 15 -0.03 4.46 8.62
CA SER A 15 0.05 4.30 10.06
C SER A 15 0.27 2.85 10.52
N MET A 16 -0.06 1.87 9.69
CA MET A 16 0.20 0.44 9.96
C MET A 16 1.70 0.11 9.94
N PHE A 17 2.50 0.91 9.26
CA PHE A 17 3.96 0.77 9.19
C PHE A 17 4.70 1.70 10.15
N ASN A 18 4.00 2.59 10.84
CA ASN A 18 4.58 3.65 11.65
C ASN A 18 4.65 3.22 13.13
N ALA A 19 5.87 3.00 13.63
CA ALA A 19 6.09 2.61 15.03
C ALA A 19 5.56 3.66 16.04
N ARG A 20 5.57 4.95 15.70
CA ARG A 20 4.99 5.99 16.55
C ARG A 20 3.48 5.85 16.66
N SER A 21 2.79 5.60 15.56
CA SER A 21 1.34 5.38 15.56
C SER A 21 0.94 4.16 16.38
N ILE A 22 1.78 3.10 16.36
CA ILE A 22 1.58 1.92 17.21
C ILE A 22 1.70 2.29 18.70
N VAL A 23 2.74 3.01 19.07
CA VAL A 23 2.96 3.47 20.45
C VAL A 23 1.82 4.34 20.97
N ASP A 24 1.27 5.18 20.12
CA ASP A 24 0.20 6.12 20.46
C ASP A 24 -1.21 5.47 20.36
N GLY A 25 -1.32 4.20 19.98
CA GLY A 25 -2.60 3.50 19.81
C GLY A 25 -3.44 4.01 18.62
N LEU A 26 -2.79 4.63 17.64
CA LEU A 26 -3.40 5.22 16.44
C LEU A 26 -3.22 4.33 15.20
N SER A 27 -2.62 3.16 15.35
CA SER A 27 -2.40 2.19 14.28
C SER A 27 -3.37 1.01 14.39
N LEU A 28 -3.70 0.43 13.25
CA LEU A 28 -4.37 -0.87 13.15
C LEU A 28 -3.47 -2.01 13.69
N MET A 29 -2.15 -1.83 13.60
CA MET A 29 -1.14 -2.78 14.08
C MET A 29 -0.75 -2.51 15.53
N ASN A 30 -0.15 -3.52 16.16
CA ASN A 30 0.48 -3.44 17.47
C ASN A 30 1.90 -4.02 17.43
N GLU A 31 2.61 -4.00 18.55
CA GLU A 31 4.00 -4.50 18.64
C GLU A 31 4.13 -5.98 18.27
N GLU A 32 3.08 -6.79 18.52
CA GLU A 32 3.04 -8.22 18.18
C GLU A 32 2.68 -8.50 16.71
N SER A 33 2.36 -7.48 15.91
CA SER A 33 1.98 -7.64 14.50
C SER A 33 3.18 -7.92 13.61
N VAL A 34 4.38 -7.51 14.02
CA VAL A 34 5.62 -7.83 13.30
C VAL A 34 5.83 -9.35 13.32
N GLY A 35 6.09 -9.92 12.15
CA GLY A 35 6.21 -11.36 11.94
C GLY A 35 4.89 -12.07 11.61
N LYS A 36 3.74 -11.39 11.66
CA LYS A 36 2.44 -11.98 11.29
C LYS A 36 2.13 -11.82 9.82
N GLN A 37 1.43 -12.81 9.28
CA GLN A 37 0.86 -12.77 7.93
C GLN A 37 -0.31 -11.78 7.93
N ILE A 38 -0.23 -10.72 7.11
CA ILE A 38 -1.26 -9.68 7.00
C ILE A 38 -1.76 -9.50 5.56
N ALA A 39 -1.14 -10.17 4.61
CA ALA A 39 -1.47 -10.12 3.20
C ALA A 39 -1.28 -11.49 2.52
N VAL A 40 -1.65 -11.60 1.26
CA VAL A 40 -1.35 -12.80 0.45
C VAL A 40 0.16 -13.01 0.31
N LYS A 41 0.57 -14.28 0.15
CA LYS A 41 2.00 -14.65 0.13
C LYS A 41 2.80 -14.06 -1.04
N ASN A 42 2.14 -13.70 -2.11
CA ASN A 42 2.81 -13.11 -3.28
C ASN A 42 2.90 -11.57 -3.23
N LEU A 43 2.50 -10.92 -2.14
CA LEU A 43 2.65 -9.48 -1.98
C LEU A 43 3.93 -9.13 -1.22
N ASN A 44 4.75 -8.28 -1.83
CA ASN A 44 5.84 -7.54 -1.18
C ASN A 44 5.55 -6.04 -1.23
N ILE A 45 5.88 -5.33 -0.17
CA ILE A 45 5.89 -3.86 -0.11
C ILE A 45 7.18 -3.43 0.57
N SER A 46 7.96 -2.59 -0.09
CA SER A 46 9.12 -1.90 0.47
C SER A 46 8.91 -0.38 0.46
N ASP A 47 9.66 0.30 1.30
CA ASP A 47 9.88 1.74 1.20
C ASP A 47 11.30 1.96 0.68
N GLU A 48 11.43 2.61 -0.47
CA GLU A 48 12.69 2.81 -1.17
C GLU A 48 12.94 4.30 -1.41
N GLY A 49 13.08 5.06 -0.32
CA GLY A 49 13.24 6.52 -0.36
C GLY A 49 14.38 7.00 -1.26
N LEU A 50 15.42 6.18 -1.48
CA LEU A 50 16.56 6.48 -2.38
C LEU A 50 16.38 5.88 -3.79
N HIS A 51 15.17 5.46 -4.18
CA HIS A 51 14.92 4.94 -5.53
C HIS A 51 15.28 5.98 -6.61
N PRO A 52 15.93 5.59 -7.72
CA PRO A 52 16.34 6.54 -8.78
C PRO A 52 15.20 7.38 -9.36
N ASP A 53 13.99 6.84 -9.41
CA ASP A 53 12.80 7.53 -9.91
C ASP A 53 12.12 8.42 -8.85
N ASN A 54 12.56 8.37 -7.60
CA ASN A 54 12.06 9.24 -6.53
C ASN A 54 12.69 10.63 -6.65
N VAL A 55 12.01 11.56 -7.33
CA VAL A 55 12.47 12.94 -7.49
C VAL A 55 12.49 13.74 -6.17
N GLY A 56 11.81 13.22 -5.13
CA GLY A 56 11.77 13.80 -3.79
C GLY A 56 12.76 13.17 -2.81
N ALA A 57 13.70 12.33 -3.29
CA ALA A 57 14.63 11.61 -2.44
C ALA A 57 15.52 12.54 -1.60
N PHE A 58 15.62 12.24 -0.30
CA PHE A 58 16.55 12.89 0.63
C PHE A 58 17.52 11.85 1.19
N THR A 59 18.78 12.22 1.33
CA THR A 59 19.82 11.33 1.86
C THR A 59 19.78 11.18 3.38
N PHE A 60 19.08 12.08 4.07
CA PHE A 60 18.90 12.07 5.52
C PHE A 60 17.48 12.47 5.85
N ASP A 61 16.94 11.88 6.91
CA ASP A 61 15.66 12.29 7.48
C ASP A 61 15.78 13.58 8.32
N GLY A 62 14.66 14.01 8.90
CA GLY A 62 14.62 15.23 9.74
C GLY A 62 15.43 15.15 11.03
N GLU A 63 15.77 13.98 11.53
CA GLU A 63 16.63 13.78 12.72
C GLU A 63 18.12 13.60 12.33
N GLY A 64 18.46 13.65 11.04
CA GLY A 64 19.82 13.45 10.52
C GLY A 64 20.21 11.98 10.37
N THR A 65 19.25 11.06 10.45
CA THR A 65 19.46 9.64 10.20
C THR A 65 19.53 9.40 8.69
N PRO A 66 20.54 8.67 8.17
CA PRO A 66 20.58 8.32 6.75
C PRO A 66 19.32 7.57 6.32
N THR A 67 18.72 7.98 5.20
CA THR A 67 17.58 7.31 4.58
C THR A 67 17.95 5.89 4.17
N GLN A 68 17.08 4.93 4.43
CA GLN A 68 17.29 3.52 4.15
C GLN A 68 16.11 2.95 3.39
N ASN A 69 16.38 1.93 2.56
CA ASN A 69 15.34 1.12 1.96
C ASN A 69 14.87 0.07 2.98
N ILE A 70 13.57 0.02 3.26
CA ILE A 70 12.98 -0.84 4.29
C ILE A 70 11.95 -1.77 3.67
N ASN A 71 12.15 -3.07 3.83
CA ASN A 71 11.15 -4.07 3.48
C ASN A 71 10.05 -4.08 4.55
N LEU A 72 8.87 -3.56 4.23
CA LEU A 72 7.72 -3.48 5.14
C LEU A 72 6.97 -4.80 5.17
N ILE A 73 6.61 -5.33 4.01
CA ILE A 73 5.95 -6.62 3.85
C ILE A 73 6.81 -7.50 2.93
N ILE A 74 7.10 -8.73 3.35
CA ILE A 74 7.76 -9.75 2.53
C ILE A 74 6.89 -11.00 2.54
N SER A 75 6.52 -11.47 1.36
CA SER A 75 5.65 -12.64 1.18
C SER A 75 4.40 -12.56 2.06
N GLY A 76 3.78 -11.38 2.10
CA GLY A 76 2.57 -11.08 2.89
C GLY A 76 2.77 -10.94 4.39
N VAL A 77 4.00 -11.12 4.90
CA VAL A 77 4.32 -11.00 6.34
C VAL A 77 4.84 -9.59 6.64
N LEU A 78 4.26 -8.92 7.63
CA LEU A 78 4.79 -7.65 8.15
C LEU A 78 6.18 -7.91 8.76
N LYS A 79 7.23 -7.33 8.19
CA LYS A 79 8.61 -7.60 8.60
C LYS A 79 9.21 -6.48 9.43
N ASN A 80 8.99 -5.24 9.02
CA ASN A 80 9.58 -4.09 9.68
C ASN A 80 8.56 -2.96 9.83
N LEU A 81 8.87 -2.07 10.75
CA LEU A 81 8.19 -0.79 10.93
C LEU A 81 9.17 0.34 10.60
N LEU A 82 8.63 1.51 10.33
CA LEU A 82 9.41 2.74 10.18
C LEU A 82 9.59 3.39 11.54
N HIS A 83 10.81 3.80 11.85
CA HIS A 83 11.22 4.29 13.17
C HIS A 83 11.93 5.64 13.11
N SER A 84 11.52 6.56 14.00
CA SER A 84 12.34 7.68 14.46
C SER A 84 13.37 7.21 15.49
N GLU A 85 14.32 8.05 15.86
CA GLU A 85 15.27 7.81 16.97
C GLU A 85 14.56 7.41 18.27
N ALA A 86 13.47 8.10 18.61
CA ALA A 86 12.73 7.84 19.84
C ALA A 86 12.04 6.48 19.83
N THR A 87 11.39 6.10 18.73
CA THR A 87 10.72 4.80 18.60
C THR A 87 11.73 3.67 18.44
N ALA A 88 12.83 3.88 17.73
CA ALA A 88 13.91 2.91 17.60
C ALA A 88 14.48 2.52 18.98
N ARG A 89 14.77 3.49 19.85
CA ARG A 89 15.20 3.22 21.23
C ARG A 89 14.16 2.44 22.03
N LYS A 90 12.87 2.79 21.90
CA LYS A 90 11.79 2.09 22.60
C LYS A 90 11.67 0.62 22.18
N PHE A 91 11.82 0.34 20.89
CA PHE A 91 11.70 -1.01 20.33
C PHE A 91 13.04 -1.80 20.35
N GLY A 92 14.15 -1.17 20.74
CA GLY A 92 15.47 -1.80 20.75
C GLY A 92 16.02 -2.12 19.35
N VAL A 93 15.67 -1.30 18.35
CA VAL A 93 16.08 -1.44 16.94
C VAL A 93 16.84 -0.20 16.47
N GLN A 94 17.30 -0.19 15.21
CA GLN A 94 17.91 1.01 14.61
C GLN A 94 16.84 1.92 14.02
N PRO A 95 17.06 3.25 14.00
CA PRO A 95 16.20 4.18 13.28
C PRO A 95 16.30 3.93 11.78
N THR A 96 15.23 4.22 11.06
CA THR A 96 15.09 3.84 9.64
C THR A 96 15.31 4.99 8.66
N GLY A 97 15.50 6.22 9.15
CA GLY A 97 15.71 7.38 8.30
C GLY A 97 14.42 7.90 7.64
N HIS A 98 13.30 7.85 8.37
CA HIS A 98 11.96 8.25 7.90
C HIS A 98 11.31 9.31 8.78
N ALA A 99 12.10 9.98 9.62
CA ALA A 99 11.57 10.98 10.54
C ALA A 99 11.40 12.35 9.86
N GLY A 100 10.18 12.88 9.89
CA GLY A 100 9.89 14.27 9.49
C GLY A 100 9.93 15.21 10.69
N LEU A 101 10.53 16.39 10.52
CA LEU A 101 10.51 17.44 11.53
C LEU A 101 9.29 18.35 11.36
N GLY A 102 8.63 18.63 12.48
CA GLY A 102 7.49 19.53 12.61
C GLY A 102 7.32 19.94 14.07
N ALA A 103 6.11 20.33 14.46
CA ALA A 103 5.79 20.57 15.87
C ALA A 103 6.03 19.31 16.72
N LYS A 104 5.90 18.15 16.12
CA LYS A 104 6.30 16.84 16.65
C LYS A 104 6.99 16.05 15.55
N VAL A 105 7.92 15.16 15.93
CA VAL A 105 8.51 14.21 14.98
C VAL A 105 7.42 13.28 14.46
N SER A 106 7.26 13.25 13.16
CA SER A 106 6.39 12.30 12.45
C SER A 106 7.24 11.20 11.80
N VAL A 107 6.63 10.11 11.45
CA VAL A 107 7.25 9.03 10.65
C VAL A 107 6.28 8.65 9.54
N SER A 108 6.77 8.59 8.32
CA SER A 108 5.97 8.22 7.15
C SER A 108 6.83 7.52 6.10
N PRO A 109 6.24 6.68 5.26
CA PRO A 109 6.91 6.20 4.06
C PRO A 109 7.31 7.35 3.15
N ASP A 110 8.44 7.18 2.44
CA ASP A 110 8.94 8.14 1.45
C ASP A 110 8.55 7.73 0.02
N TRP A 111 8.77 6.46 -0.34
CA TRP A 111 8.55 5.95 -1.69
C TRP A 111 8.19 4.47 -1.68
N LEU A 112 6.90 4.17 -1.76
CA LEU A 112 6.42 2.80 -1.70
C LEU A 112 6.66 2.05 -3.00
N VAL A 113 7.19 0.85 -2.90
CA VAL A 113 7.35 -0.09 -4.02
C VAL A 113 6.58 -1.36 -3.72
N VAL A 114 5.58 -1.64 -4.55
CA VAL A 114 4.77 -2.85 -4.50
C VAL A 114 5.26 -3.84 -5.55
N SER A 115 5.44 -5.10 -5.19
CA SER A 115 5.89 -6.12 -6.12
C SER A 115 5.27 -7.49 -5.84
N ASN A 116 5.29 -8.34 -6.86
CA ASN A 116 4.92 -9.74 -6.76
C ASN A 116 6.14 -10.57 -6.34
N SER A 117 6.01 -11.38 -5.28
CA SER A 117 7.10 -12.26 -4.80
C SER A 117 7.27 -13.56 -5.59
N GLU A 118 6.38 -13.86 -6.54
CA GLU A 118 6.55 -15.03 -7.40
C GLU A 118 7.76 -14.86 -8.31
N ASN A 119 8.78 -15.68 -8.07
CA ASN A 119 10.04 -15.66 -8.80
C ASN A 119 9.83 -15.94 -10.29
N GLU A 120 10.70 -15.40 -11.14
CA GLU A 120 10.79 -15.67 -12.59
C GLU A 120 10.92 -17.17 -12.97
N LYS A 121 11.07 -18.07 -11.99
CA LYS A 121 11.21 -19.51 -12.22
C LYS A 121 9.90 -20.23 -12.46
N ASP A 122 8.78 -19.70 -12.02
CA ASP A 122 7.45 -20.24 -12.33
C ASP A 122 6.94 -19.66 -13.65
N LYS A 123 7.72 -19.90 -14.71
CA LYS A 123 7.41 -19.49 -16.10
C LYS A 123 6.30 -20.29 -16.75
N ASP A 124 5.57 -21.12 -16.00
CA ASP A 124 4.47 -21.89 -16.57
C ASP A 124 3.13 -21.54 -15.91
N GLU A 125 2.25 -21.01 -16.75
CA GLU A 125 0.79 -21.10 -16.67
C GLU A 125 -0.03 -20.26 -15.67
N SER A 126 0.47 -19.33 -14.89
CA SER A 126 -0.44 -18.30 -14.37
C SER A 126 -0.71 -17.18 -15.40
N LEU A 127 -0.71 -17.58 -16.65
CA LEU A 127 -1.03 -16.74 -17.80
C LEU A 127 -2.45 -16.24 -17.72
N SER A 128 -2.56 -14.92 -17.76
CA SER A 128 -3.73 -14.24 -18.33
C SER A 128 -5.08 -14.45 -17.65
N THR A 129 -5.14 -14.35 -16.32
CA THR A 129 -6.48 -14.21 -15.68
C THR A 129 -7.18 -12.94 -16.18
N THR A 130 -6.42 -11.93 -16.60
CA THR A 130 -6.96 -10.70 -17.19
C THR A 130 -7.67 -10.92 -18.51
N SER A 131 -7.23 -11.91 -19.33
CA SER A 131 -7.89 -12.25 -20.59
C SER A 131 -9.11 -13.15 -20.39
N THR A 132 -9.35 -13.66 -19.18
CA THR A 132 -10.48 -14.53 -18.86
C THR A 132 -11.59 -13.83 -18.06
N LEU A 133 -11.29 -12.72 -17.39
CA LEU A 133 -12.32 -11.93 -16.72
C LEU A 133 -13.08 -11.11 -17.75
N LYS A 134 -14.32 -11.51 -17.96
CA LYS A 134 -15.22 -10.82 -18.91
C LYS A 134 -15.72 -9.50 -18.33
N GLU A 135 -15.85 -9.42 -17.02
CA GLU A 135 -16.40 -8.25 -16.34
C GLU A 135 -15.61 -7.95 -15.06
N TYR A 136 -15.19 -6.68 -14.91
CA TYR A 136 -14.54 -6.17 -13.70
C TYR A 136 -14.67 -4.65 -13.59
N ILE A 137 -14.45 -4.13 -12.39
CA ILE A 137 -14.36 -2.70 -12.14
C ILE A 137 -12.89 -2.32 -12.01
N LEU A 138 -12.46 -1.35 -12.82
CA LEU A 138 -11.14 -0.74 -12.74
C LEU A 138 -11.26 0.53 -11.90
N ILE A 139 -10.69 0.53 -10.70
CA ILE A 139 -10.57 1.70 -9.83
C ILE A 139 -9.30 2.43 -10.24
N ASP A 140 -9.45 3.66 -10.72
CA ASP A 140 -8.36 4.44 -11.32
C ASP A 140 -7.77 5.44 -10.33
N GLU A 141 -8.61 6.17 -9.62
CA GLU A 141 -8.21 7.16 -8.62
C GLU A 141 -9.17 7.14 -7.43
N LEU A 142 -8.62 7.28 -6.21
CA LEU A 142 -9.40 7.39 -4.97
C LEU A 142 -9.47 8.83 -4.51
N SER A 143 -10.65 9.25 -4.06
CA SER A 143 -10.93 10.60 -3.59
C SER A 143 -11.29 10.62 -2.10
N ALA A 144 -11.27 11.84 -1.51
CA ALA A 144 -11.72 12.08 -0.13
C ALA A 144 -11.01 11.21 0.95
N ILE A 145 -9.76 10.83 0.74
CA ILE A 145 -8.98 9.95 1.61
C ILE A 145 -9.00 10.44 3.08
N HIS A 146 -8.89 11.74 3.31
CA HIS A 146 -8.86 12.31 4.67
C HIS A 146 -10.15 12.12 5.46
N SER A 147 -11.30 11.97 4.79
CA SER A 147 -12.61 11.82 5.45
C SER A 147 -13.17 10.41 5.39
N GLY A 148 -12.77 9.63 4.40
CA GLY A 148 -13.29 8.29 4.14
C GLY A 148 -12.50 7.15 4.78
N VAL A 149 -11.38 7.43 5.48
CA VAL A 149 -10.50 6.43 6.09
C VAL A 149 -10.51 6.51 7.60
N LYS A 150 -10.66 5.36 8.27
CA LYS A 150 -10.46 5.18 9.71
C LYS A 150 -9.25 4.28 9.93
N ALA A 151 -8.05 4.86 9.82
CA ALA A 151 -6.80 4.13 9.77
C ALA A 151 -6.56 3.20 10.97
N SER A 152 -6.94 3.61 12.20
CA SER A 152 -6.82 2.77 13.40
C SER A 152 -7.79 1.62 13.47
N GLN A 153 -8.86 1.62 12.63
CA GLN A 153 -9.86 0.55 12.56
C GLN A 153 -9.72 -0.30 11.30
N GLY A 154 -8.87 0.12 10.36
CA GLY A 154 -8.69 -0.55 9.08
C GLY A 154 -9.80 -0.31 8.06
N SER A 155 -10.86 0.42 8.41
CA SER A 155 -12.05 0.59 7.56
C SER A 155 -11.94 1.84 6.67
N PHE A 156 -12.51 1.73 5.48
CA PHE A 156 -12.60 2.86 4.54
C PHE A 156 -13.91 2.82 3.73
N SER A 157 -14.31 4.00 3.26
CA SER A 157 -15.38 4.21 2.29
C SER A 157 -15.00 5.42 1.46
N LEU A 158 -14.56 5.18 0.23
CA LEU A 158 -13.89 6.17 -0.61
C LEU A 158 -14.61 6.32 -1.95
N PRO A 159 -15.00 7.54 -2.35
CA PRO A 159 -15.35 7.80 -3.73
C PRO A 159 -14.17 7.47 -4.64
N PHE A 160 -14.46 7.00 -5.83
CA PHE A 160 -13.43 6.70 -6.82
C PHE A 160 -13.89 7.05 -8.24
N ASP A 161 -12.93 7.36 -9.08
CA ASP A 161 -13.08 7.41 -10.52
C ASP A 161 -12.59 6.11 -11.13
N GLY A 162 -13.30 5.63 -12.17
CA GLY A 162 -12.94 4.35 -12.75
C GLY A 162 -13.87 3.90 -13.88
N TRP A 163 -13.83 2.61 -14.17
CA TRP A 163 -14.47 2.02 -15.35
C TRP A 163 -15.11 0.67 -15.01
N ILE A 164 -16.30 0.44 -15.52
CA ILE A 164 -16.79 -0.92 -15.73
C ILE A 164 -16.17 -1.43 -17.04
N VAL A 165 -15.50 -2.54 -16.95
CA VAL A 165 -14.94 -3.22 -18.13
C VAL A 165 -15.74 -4.50 -18.36
N ASN A 166 -16.38 -4.60 -19.52
CA ASN A 166 -17.17 -5.75 -19.93
C ASN A 166 -16.75 -6.17 -21.34
N ASP A 167 -16.24 -7.41 -21.47
CA ASP A 167 -15.69 -7.94 -22.72
C ASP A 167 -14.71 -6.96 -23.43
N GLY A 168 -13.87 -6.26 -22.64
CA GLY A 168 -12.89 -5.27 -23.12
C GLY A 168 -13.47 -3.88 -23.41
N LYS A 169 -14.77 -3.69 -23.35
CA LYS A 169 -15.41 -2.37 -23.47
C LYS A 169 -15.40 -1.65 -22.14
N LYS A 170 -14.84 -0.44 -22.10
CA LYS A 170 -14.80 0.42 -20.91
C LYS A 170 -16.00 1.38 -20.91
N THR A 171 -16.71 1.44 -19.79
CA THR A 171 -17.75 2.45 -19.53
C THR A 171 -17.37 3.19 -18.26
N SER A 172 -17.33 4.52 -18.31
CA SER A 172 -17.00 5.34 -17.13
C SER A 172 -18.04 5.13 -16.04
N ILE A 173 -17.57 5.08 -14.80
CA ILE A 173 -18.42 5.07 -13.61
C ILE A 173 -18.45 6.48 -13.06
N GLU A 174 -19.66 6.98 -12.82
CA GLU A 174 -19.87 8.24 -12.13
C GLU A 174 -20.35 8.00 -10.70
N ALA A 175 -19.88 8.85 -9.76
CA ALA A 175 -20.33 8.86 -8.36
C ALA A 175 -20.30 7.50 -7.64
N ALA A 176 -19.27 6.69 -7.90
CA ALA A 176 -19.13 5.39 -7.23
C ALA A 176 -18.28 5.48 -5.95
N THR A 177 -18.52 4.54 -5.05
CA THR A 177 -17.82 4.41 -3.76
C THR A 177 -17.35 2.98 -3.58
N VAL A 178 -16.08 2.80 -3.21
CA VAL A 178 -15.53 1.53 -2.76
C VAL A 178 -15.37 1.54 -1.25
N ALA A 179 -15.84 0.50 -0.58
CA ALA A 179 -15.78 0.36 0.87
C ALA A 179 -15.21 -0.99 1.28
N GLY A 180 -14.50 -1.01 2.40
CA GLY A 180 -13.90 -2.24 2.90
C GLY A 180 -13.06 -2.07 4.15
N ASP A 181 -12.27 -3.11 4.40
CA ASP A 181 -11.26 -3.18 5.45
C ASP A 181 -9.92 -3.50 4.80
N ILE A 182 -8.87 -2.76 5.16
CA ILE A 182 -7.55 -2.88 4.49
C ILE A 182 -6.95 -4.28 4.63
N LEU A 183 -7.07 -4.93 5.77
CA LEU A 183 -6.52 -6.29 5.93
C LEU A 183 -7.30 -7.31 5.10
N LYS A 184 -8.62 -7.11 4.96
CA LYS A 184 -9.42 -7.93 4.04
C LYS A 184 -8.99 -7.68 2.60
N VAL A 185 -8.76 -6.43 2.19
CA VAL A 185 -8.24 -6.12 0.85
C VAL A 185 -6.93 -6.87 0.62
N LEU A 186 -5.95 -6.73 1.52
CA LEU A 186 -4.63 -7.36 1.39
C LEU A 186 -4.68 -8.89 1.38
N THR A 187 -5.65 -9.50 2.05
CA THR A 187 -5.85 -10.96 2.08
C THR A 187 -6.77 -11.50 0.98
N SER A 188 -7.49 -10.61 0.28
CA SER A 188 -8.37 -10.95 -0.85
C SER A 188 -7.75 -10.60 -2.22
N ILE A 189 -6.47 -10.27 -2.26
CA ILE A 189 -5.74 -10.10 -3.52
C ILE A 189 -5.68 -11.47 -4.22
N VAL A 190 -6.18 -11.52 -5.45
CA VAL A 190 -6.19 -12.75 -6.26
C VAL A 190 -5.10 -12.76 -7.32
N LYS A 191 -4.60 -11.57 -7.70
CA LYS A 191 -3.53 -11.43 -8.68
C LYS A 191 -2.79 -10.12 -8.50
N ILE A 192 -1.49 -10.16 -8.71
CA ILE A 192 -0.61 -8.99 -8.80
C ILE A 192 0.07 -9.09 -10.16
N ASP A 193 -0.11 -8.08 -11.02
CA ASP A 193 0.49 -8.09 -12.34
C ASP A 193 2.03 -8.02 -12.25
N LYS A 194 2.72 -8.41 -13.32
CA LYS A 194 4.19 -8.41 -13.34
C LYS A 194 4.77 -7.04 -13.70
N GLU A 195 4.06 -6.30 -14.54
CA GLU A 195 4.47 -5.00 -15.02
C GLU A 195 4.30 -3.96 -13.91
N GLN A 196 5.40 -3.38 -13.48
CA GLN A 196 5.42 -2.29 -12.51
C GLN A 196 5.37 -0.95 -13.25
N ILE A 197 4.57 -0.03 -12.72
CA ILE A 197 4.40 1.32 -13.27
C ILE A 197 4.86 2.32 -12.22
N VAL A 198 5.74 3.23 -12.65
CA VAL A 198 6.19 4.36 -11.83
C VAL A 198 5.10 5.42 -11.81
N THR A 199 4.71 5.84 -10.62
CA THR A 199 3.77 6.93 -10.39
C THR A 199 4.45 8.07 -9.64
N HIS A 200 3.75 9.13 -9.32
CA HIS A 200 4.30 10.21 -8.48
C HIS A 200 4.37 9.83 -6.98
N GLN A 201 3.76 8.73 -6.55
CA GLN A 201 3.72 8.29 -5.15
C GLN A 201 4.59 7.06 -4.87
N GLY A 202 5.06 6.39 -5.91
CA GLY A 202 5.80 5.14 -5.79
C GLY A 202 5.69 4.28 -7.03
N ILE A 203 5.95 3.00 -6.86
CA ILE A 203 5.92 2.01 -7.93
C ILE A 203 4.95 0.89 -7.53
N SER A 204 4.04 0.55 -8.44
CA SER A 204 3.11 -0.57 -8.24
C SER A 204 2.75 -1.22 -9.56
N PRO A 205 2.45 -2.51 -9.59
CA PRO A 205 1.67 -3.14 -10.66
C PRO A 205 0.18 -2.88 -10.48
N HIS A 206 -0.65 -3.33 -11.43
CA HIS A 206 -2.09 -3.49 -11.18
C HIS A 206 -2.32 -4.60 -10.16
N VAL A 207 -3.25 -4.36 -9.22
CA VAL A 207 -3.59 -5.30 -8.15
C VAL A 207 -5.07 -5.67 -8.24
N TRP A 208 -5.34 -6.97 -8.32
CA TRP A 208 -6.67 -7.55 -8.50
C TRP A 208 -7.18 -8.07 -7.16
N VAL A 209 -8.32 -7.56 -6.73
CA VAL A 209 -8.92 -7.87 -5.44
C VAL A 209 -10.35 -8.34 -5.66
N GLU A 210 -10.76 -9.39 -4.99
CA GLU A 210 -12.13 -9.88 -5.01
C GLU A 210 -12.92 -9.46 -3.76
N ASN A 211 -14.25 -9.65 -3.82
CA ASN A 211 -15.15 -9.42 -2.67
C ASN A 211 -15.15 -7.99 -2.12
N MET A 212 -14.91 -6.99 -2.98
CA MET A 212 -15.02 -5.58 -2.62
C MET A 212 -16.48 -5.11 -2.64
N SER A 213 -16.85 -4.27 -1.68
CA SER A 213 -18.15 -3.60 -1.69
C SER A 213 -18.08 -2.33 -2.52
N ILE A 214 -18.80 -2.30 -3.63
CA ILE A 214 -18.85 -1.14 -4.52
C ILE A 214 -20.32 -0.72 -4.66
N THR A 215 -20.58 0.57 -4.52
CA THR A 215 -21.88 1.20 -4.73
C THR A 215 -21.74 2.38 -5.67
N GLY A 216 -22.68 2.57 -6.56
CA GLY A 216 -22.66 3.66 -7.55
C GLY A 216 -23.69 3.42 -8.64
N GLU A 217 -23.87 4.43 -9.49
CA GLU A 217 -24.68 4.34 -10.71
C GLU A 217 -23.74 4.15 -11.91
N ALA A 218 -24.16 3.33 -12.87
CA ALA A 218 -23.43 3.06 -14.11
C ALA A 218 -24.16 3.69 -15.29
#